data_3d5e9b5fd750604b83f0b272b5031651
#
_entry.id   3d5e9b5fd750604b83f0b272b5031651
#
_cell.length_a   1.000
_cell.length_b   1.000
_cell.length_c   1.000
_cell.angle_alpha   90.00
_cell.angle_beta   90.00
_cell.angle_gamma   90.00
#
_symmetry.space_group_name_H-M   'P 1'
#
loop_
_entity.id
_entity.type
_entity.pdbx_description
1 polymer ?
#
loop_
_entity_poly.entity_id
_entity_poly.type
_entity_poly.pdbx_seq_one_letter_code
_entity_poly.pdbx_strand_id
1 'polypeptide(L)'
;MDEVAAYQAAHPKNKEHFIAENQLEDKPIIALLAGSRKQEIKDNLPDMLKAASAFPDYQLVLAGAPAIAPEYYKQYVGEAKVKIIFDQTYSLLQHADVALVTSGTATLETALFRVPQVVCYYTPIGKVVSFLRRHILTVRFISLVNLIADREVVKELVADTMTVKNMQNELRNIIENEAYRNEMLSGY
;
A
#
# COMPACT_ATOMS: atom_id res chain seq x y z
N MET A 1 11.33 13.87 -0.56
CA MET A 1 10.29 14.73 -1.17
C MET A 1 10.71 15.20 -2.57
N ASP A 2 11.92 15.64 -2.75
CA ASP A 2 12.41 16.15 -4.05
C ASP A 2 12.42 15.09 -5.17
N GLU A 3 12.68 13.83 -4.84
CA GLU A 3 12.71 12.74 -5.81
C GLU A 3 11.34 12.45 -6.43
N VAL A 4 10.27 12.41 -5.63
CA VAL A 4 8.90 12.20 -6.13
C VAL A 4 8.47 13.38 -7.00
N ALA A 5 8.72 14.62 -6.57
CA ALA A 5 8.40 15.81 -7.35
C ALA A 5 9.17 15.85 -8.68
N ALA A 6 10.46 15.50 -8.66
CA ALA A 6 11.29 15.40 -9.85
C ALA A 6 10.77 14.31 -10.80
N TYR A 7 10.38 13.16 -10.25
CA TYR A 7 9.80 12.08 -11.05
C TYR A 7 8.51 12.53 -11.74
N GLN A 8 7.57 13.12 -10.99
CA GLN A 8 6.29 13.59 -11.52
C GLN A 8 6.47 14.65 -12.61
N ALA A 9 7.44 15.54 -12.45
CA ALA A 9 7.76 16.55 -13.47
C ALA A 9 8.35 15.93 -14.76
N ALA A 10 9.19 14.91 -14.62
CA ALA A 10 9.83 14.23 -15.74
C ALA A 10 8.91 13.21 -16.45
N HIS A 11 7.91 12.67 -15.74
CA HIS A 11 7.03 11.61 -16.24
C HIS A 11 5.55 12.05 -16.09
N PRO A 12 5.00 12.79 -17.05
CA PRO A 12 3.59 13.18 -17.03
C PRO A 12 2.70 11.94 -16.98
N LYS A 13 1.61 12.01 -16.20
CA LYS A 13 0.66 10.90 -16.07
C LYS A 13 0.08 10.53 -17.44
N ASN A 14 0.27 9.28 -17.84
CA ASN A 14 -0.28 8.71 -19.07
C ASN A 14 -0.83 7.31 -18.78
N LYS A 15 -2.13 7.26 -18.46
CA LYS A 15 -2.81 6.01 -18.06
C LYS A 15 -2.83 5.00 -19.20
N GLU A 16 -3.06 5.43 -20.43
CA GLU A 16 -3.13 4.54 -21.61
C GLU A 16 -1.79 3.83 -21.84
N HIS A 17 -0.70 4.60 -21.77
CA HIS A 17 0.65 4.04 -21.90
C HIS A 17 0.96 3.05 -20.77
N PHE A 18 0.66 3.40 -19.52
CA PHE A 18 0.88 2.53 -18.36
C PHE A 18 0.11 1.21 -18.46
N ILE A 19 -1.16 1.28 -18.87
CA ILE A 19 -2.02 0.11 -19.11
C ILE A 19 -1.43 -0.78 -20.20
N ALA A 20 -1.06 -0.19 -21.36
CA ALA A 20 -0.52 -0.94 -22.48
C ALA A 20 0.82 -1.60 -22.17
N GLU A 21 1.75 -0.86 -21.55
CA GLU A 21 3.07 -1.36 -21.16
C GLU A 21 2.99 -2.54 -20.20
N ASN A 22 2.07 -2.46 -19.24
CA ASN A 22 1.91 -3.49 -18.21
C ASN A 22 0.84 -4.53 -18.53
N GLN A 23 0.22 -4.49 -19.71
CA GLN A 23 -0.86 -5.42 -20.13
C GLN A 23 -2.00 -5.46 -19.08
N LEU A 24 -2.43 -4.29 -18.63
CA LEU A 24 -3.50 -4.12 -17.68
C LEU A 24 -4.84 -3.92 -18.39
N GLU A 25 -5.93 -4.06 -17.64
CA GLU A 25 -7.27 -3.68 -18.09
C GLU A 25 -7.51 -2.17 -17.86
N ASP A 26 -8.47 -1.58 -18.57
CA ASP A 26 -8.92 -0.22 -18.25
C ASP A 26 -9.90 -0.25 -17.07
N LYS A 27 -9.36 -0.56 -15.92
CA LYS A 27 -10.05 -0.58 -14.63
C LYS A 27 -9.31 0.27 -13.61
N PRO A 28 -9.99 0.72 -12.55
CA PRO A 28 -9.30 1.32 -11.42
C PRO A 28 -8.35 0.31 -10.75
N ILE A 29 -7.30 0.84 -10.13
CA ILE A 29 -6.19 0.03 -9.62
C ILE A 29 -6.16 0.09 -8.09
N ILE A 30 -6.14 -1.09 -7.47
CA ILE A 30 -5.66 -1.24 -6.09
C ILE A 30 -4.18 -1.61 -6.16
N ALA A 31 -3.31 -0.70 -5.71
CA ALA A 31 -1.88 -0.95 -5.59
C ALA A 31 -1.56 -1.72 -4.31
N LEU A 32 -0.71 -2.72 -4.41
CA LEU A 32 -0.23 -3.51 -3.28
C LEU A 32 1.28 -3.27 -3.12
N LEU A 33 1.68 -2.71 -1.98
CA LEU A 33 3.06 -2.51 -1.59
C LEU A 33 3.34 -3.35 -0.34
N ALA A 34 3.65 -4.64 -0.55
CA ALA A 34 3.72 -5.63 0.51
C ALA A 34 5.05 -5.65 1.29
N GLY A 35 5.93 -4.69 1.02
CA GLY A 35 7.23 -4.56 1.66
C GLY A 35 8.40 -4.89 0.73
N SER A 36 9.60 -4.61 1.22
CA SER A 36 10.86 -4.81 0.48
C SER A 36 11.67 -6.03 0.93
N ARG A 37 11.24 -6.71 1.98
CA ARG A 37 11.91 -7.87 2.56
C ARG A 37 11.05 -9.12 2.43
N LYS A 38 11.71 -10.27 2.25
CA LYS A 38 11.04 -11.57 2.12
C LYS A 38 10.04 -11.84 3.26
N GLN A 39 10.42 -11.52 4.51
CA GLN A 39 9.54 -11.74 5.64
C GLN A 39 8.30 -10.83 5.61
N GLU A 40 8.46 -9.56 5.25
CA GLU A 40 7.35 -8.62 5.10
C GLU A 40 6.36 -9.12 4.04
N ILE A 41 6.86 -9.52 2.88
CA ILE A 41 6.05 -10.05 1.78
C ILE A 41 5.30 -11.31 2.23
N LYS A 42 5.99 -12.26 2.86
CA LYS A 42 5.40 -13.47 3.40
C LYS A 42 4.27 -13.18 4.38
N ASP A 43 4.47 -12.23 5.27
CA ASP A 43 3.54 -11.94 6.37
C ASP A 43 2.35 -11.06 5.92
N ASN A 44 2.55 -10.19 4.94
CA ASN A 44 1.53 -9.21 4.55
C ASN A 44 0.78 -9.58 3.26
N LEU A 45 1.48 -10.05 2.23
CA LEU A 45 0.92 -10.22 0.89
C LEU A 45 -0.31 -11.14 0.81
N PRO A 46 -0.33 -12.31 1.48
CA PRO A 46 -1.49 -13.21 1.39
C PRO A 46 -2.79 -12.56 1.87
N ASP A 47 -2.76 -11.83 2.97
CA ASP A 47 -3.94 -11.17 3.52
C ASP A 47 -4.32 -9.89 2.75
N MET A 48 -3.33 -9.15 2.24
CA MET A 48 -3.58 -8.04 1.32
C MET A 48 -4.30 -8.50 0.05
N LEU A 49 -3.86 -9.61 -0.56
CA LEU A 49 -4.49 -10.18 -1.75
C LEU A 49 -5.93 -10.61 -1.47
N LYS A 50 -6.17 -11.33 -0.36
CA LYS A 50 -7.52 -11.73 0.06
C LYS A 50 -8.43 -10.53 0.26
N ALA A 51 -7.92 -9.48 0.89
CA ALA A 51 -8.69 -8.26 1.15
C ALA A 51 -9.05 -7.54 -0.16
N ALA A 52 -8.06 -7.30 -1.01
CA ALA A 52 -8.22 -6.58 -2.26
C ALA A 52 -9.07 -7.36 -3.30
N SER A 53 -9.01 -8.70 -3.30
CA SER A 53 -9.82 -9.54 -4.20
C SER A 53 -11.33 -9.46 -3.96
N ALA A 54 -11.77 -8.86 -2.85
CA ALA A 54 -13.18 -8.60 -2.60
C ALA A 54 -13.76 -7.42 -3.44
N PHE A 55 -12.92 -6.73 -4.21
CA PHE A 55 -13.30 -5.59 -5.05
C PHE A 55 -13.12 -5.92 -6.54
N PRO A 56 -14.04 -6.67 -7.15
CA PRO A 56 -13.89 -7.20 -8.52
C PRO A 56 -13.88 -6.12 -9.60
N ASP A 57 -14.40 -4.93 -9.32
CA ASP A 57 -14.37 -3.78 -10.23
C ASP A 57 -12.97 -3.14 -10.32
N TYR A 58 -12.07 -3.53 -9.44
CA TYR A 58 -10.67 -3.09 -9.41
C TYR A 58 -9.74 -4.19 -9.94
N GLN A 59 -8.67 -3.78 -10.58
CA GLN A 59 -7.55 -4.66 -10.87
C GLN A 59 -6.47 -4.52 -9.79
N LEU A 60 -5.82 -5.62 -9.47
CA LEU A 60 -4.75 -5.65 -8.47
C LEU A 60 -3.40 -5.54 -9.15
N VAL A 61 -2.59 -4.60 -8.70
CA VAL A 61 -1.21 -4.45 -9.19
C VAL A 61 -0.26 -4.43 -7.99
N LEU A 62 0.66 -5.38 -7.97
CA LEU A 62 1.66 -5.53 -6.92
C LEU A 62 2.99 -4.91 -7.36
N ALA A 63 3.51 -3.99 -6.59
CA ALA A 63 4.87 -3.51 -6.75
C ALA A 63 5.87 -4.55 -6.23
N GLY A 64 6.61 -5.17 -7.12
CA GLY A 64 7.70 -6.08 -6.77
C GLY A 64 8.95 -5.30 -6.34
N ALA A 65 9.53 -5.69 -5.20
CA ALA A 65 10.77 -5.09 -4.71
C ALA A 65 11.96 -5.52 -5.60
N PRO A 66 12.85 -4.61 -5.99
CA PRO A 66 13.95 -4.93 -6.93
C PRO A 66 14.89 -6.06 -6.46
N ALA A 67 15.07 -6.20 -5.15
CA ALA A 67 15.94 -7.23 -4.56
C ALA A 67 15.27 -8.61 -4.41
N ILE A 68 14.00 -8.75 -4.79
CA ILE A 68 13.22 -9.98 -4.61
C ILE A 68 12.88 -10.59 -5.98
N ALA A 69 13.29 -11.83 -6.18
CA ALA A 69 13.01 -12.54 -7.42
C ALA A 69 11.49 -12.75 -7.64
N PRO A 70 11.00 -12.66 -8.90
CA PRO A 70 9.59 -12.85 -9.22
C PRO A 70 9.00 -14.18 -8.72
N GLU A 71 9.82 -15.23 -8.71
CA GLU A 71 9.44 -16.58 -8.24
C GLU A 71 9.07 -16.58 -6.75
N TYR A 72 9.65 -15.66 -5.97
CA TYR A 72 9.31 -15.56 -4.55
C TYR A 72 7.87 -15.09 -4.34
N TYR A 73 7.37 -14.20 -5.18
CA TYR A 73 5.99 -13.73 -5.10
C TYR A 73 4.99 -14.80 -5.53
N LYS A 74 5.32 -15.62 -6.55
CA LYS A 74 4.43 -16.64 -7.09
C LYS A 74 3.92 -17.62 -6.03
N GLN A 75 4.72 -17.94 -5.03
CA GLN A 75 4.32 -18.85 -3.95
C GLN A 75 3.26 -18.28 -3.01
N TYR A 76 3.04 -16.96 -3.02
CA TYR A 76 2.04 -16.27 -2.17
C TYR A 76 0.85 -15.76 -2.94
N VAL A 77 0.95 -15.60 -4.25
CA VAL A 77 -0.12 -15.08 -5.10
C VAL A 77 -1.26 -16.08 -5.24
N GLY A 78 -0.96 -17.39 -5.29
CA GLY A 78 -1.97 -18.43 -5.44
C GLY A 78 -2.82 -18.24 -6.71
N GLU A 79 -4.14 -18.29 -6.57
CA GLU A 79 -5.11 -18.09 -7.65
C GLU A 79 -5.54 -16.61 -7.82
N ALA A 80 -4.98 -15.69 -7.04
CA ALA A 80 -5.34 -14.29 -7.10
C ALA A 80 -4.97 -13.69 -8.47
N LYS A 81 -5.91 -12.98 -9.09
CA LYS A 81 -5.67 -12.24 -10.32
C LYS A 81 -4.95 -10.94 -9.99
N VAL A 82 -3.63 -10.99 -9.96
CA VAL A 82 -2.77 -9.83 -9.67
C VAL A 82 -1.67 -9.73 -10.69
N LYS A 83 -1.42 -8.53 -11.20
CA LYS A 83 -0.23 -8.21 -12.01
C LYS A 83 0.91 -7.82 -11.08
N ILE A 84 2.08 -8.41 -11.27
CA ILE A 84 3.30 -8.01 -10.56
C ILE A 84 4.15 -7.20 -11.51
N ILE A 85 4.55 -5.99 -11.10
CA ILE A 85 5.43 -5.12 -11.87
C ILE A 85 6.66 -4.77 -11.03
N PHE A 86 7.81 -4.64 -11.69
CA PHE A 86 9.09 -4.36 -11.05
C PHE A 86 9.65 -3.03 -11.56
N ASP A 87 10.41 -2.35 -10.71
CA ASP A 87 11.09 -1.08 -11.01
C ASP A 87 10.15 0.06 -11.48
N GLN A 88 8.85 -0.07 -11.20
CA GLN A 88 7.80 0.87 -11.62
C GLN A 88 6.93 1.35 -10.45
N THR A 89 7.42 1.34 -9.21
CA THR A 89 6.61 1.72 -8.04
C THR A 89 6.02 3.13 -8.17
N TYR A 90 6.80 4.10 -8.63
CA TYR A 90 6.32 5.47 -8.81
C TYR A 90 5.29 5.58 -9.93
N SER A 91 5.52 4.88 -11.05
CA SER A 91 4.54 4.80 -12.13
C SER A 91 3.23 4.15 -11.66
N LEU A 92 3.31 3.07 -10.87
CA LEU A 92 2.13 2.47 -10.27
C LEU A 92 1.38 3.45 -9.37
N LEU A 93 2.07 4.12 -8.44
CA LEU A 93 1.45 5.07 -7.51
C LEU A 93 0.83 6.26 -8.26
N GLN A 94 1.42 6.69 -9.36
CA GLN A 94 0.87 7.75 -10.19
C GLN A 94 -0.48 7.37 -10.84
N HIS A 95 -0.75 6.07 -11.03
CA HIS A 95 -1.95 5.56 -11.69
C HIS A 95 -2.91 4.80 -10.77
N ALA A 96 -2.52 4.56 -9.51
CA ALA A 96 -3.35 3.87 -8.54
C ALA A 96 -4.49 4.75 -8.01
N ASP A 97 -5.63 4.13 -7.72
CA ASP A 97 -6.81 4.77 -7.14
C ASP A 97 -6.84 4.62 -5.61
N VAL A 98 -6.31 3.52 -5.10
CA VAL A 98 -6.15 3.24 -3.67
C VAL A 98 -5.00 2.26 -3.47
N ALA A 99 -4.39 2.24 -2.28
CA ALA A 99 -3.28 1.34 -1.97
C ALA A 99 -3.40 0.64 -0.62
N LEU A 100 -2.94 -0.61 -0.56
CA LEU A 100 -2.56 -1.30 0.67
C LEU A 100 -1.03 -1.24 0.77
N VAL A 101 -0.52 -0.65 1.85
CA VAL A 101 0.90 -0.31 1.96
C VAL A 101 1.47 -0.85 3.27
N THR A 102 2.54 -1.63 3.18
CA THR A 102 3.31 -2.01 4.37
C THR A 102 4.06 -0.80 4.91
N SER A 103 4.12 -0.67 6.23
CA SER A 103 4.79 0.45 6.92
C SER A 103 6.24 0.65 6.44
N GLY A 104 6.65 1.91 6.35
CA GLY A 104 7.97 2.35 5.91
C GLY A 104 7.89 3.61 5.06
N THR A 105 8.95 3.91 4.29
CA THR A 105 9.01 5.07 3.38
C THR A 105 7.92 5.04 2.31
N ALA A 106 7.48 3.85 1.91
CA ALA A 106 6.41 3.66 0.94
C ALA A 106 5.10 4.36 1.34
N THR A 107 4.80 4.50 2.62
CA THR A 107 3.60 5.23 3.09
C THR A 107 3.67 6.71 2.75
N LEU A 108 4.86 7.32 2.90
CA LEU A 108 5.07 8.71 2.54
C LEU A 108 5.07 8.92 1.03
N GLU A 109 5.73 8.04 0.28
CA GLU A 109 5.72 8.06 -1.20
C GLU A 109 4.29 7.98 -1.72
N THR A 110 3.48 7.05 -1.20
CA THR A 110 2.05 6.91 -1.56
C THR A 110 1.26 8.19 -1.30
N ALA A 111 1.49 8.85 -0.16
CA ALA A 111 0.85 10.13 0.15
C ALA A 111 1.30 11.26 -0.79
N LEU A 112 2.59 11.32 -1.14
CA LEU A 112 3.13 12.32 -2.09
C LEU A 112 2.56 12.15 -3.51
N PHE A 113 2.23 10.93 -3.92
CA PHE A 113 1.46 10.66 -5.14
C PHE A 113 -0.05 10.89 -4.97
N ARG A 114 -0.50 11.31 -3.78
CA ARG A 114 -1.90 11.56 -3.44
C ARG A 114 -2.80 10.35 -3.64
N VAL A 115 -2.29 9.16 -3.34
CA VAL A 115 -3.05 7.92 -3.37
C VAL A 115 -3.62 7.64 -1.98
N PRO A 116 -4.94 7.50 -1.83
CA PRO A 116 -5.54 7.05 -0.57
C PRO A 116 -5.01 5.68 -0.19
N GLN A 117 -4.69 5.47 1.10
CA GLN A 117 -4.02 4.23 1.50
C GLN A 117 -4.49 3.69 2.84
N VAL A 118 -4.36 2.38 3.00
CA VAL A 118 -4.44 1.67 4.27
C VAL A 118 -3.03 1.17 4.61
N VAL A 119 -2.53 1.51 5.78
CA VAL A 119 -1.23 1.02 6.25
C VAL A 119 -1.43 -0.32 6.94
N CYS A 120 -0.71 -1.33 6.46
CA CYS A 120 -0.80 -2.71 6.93
C CYS A 120 0.55 -3.14 7.49
N TYR A 121 0.59 -3.54 8.75
CA TYR A 121 1.83 -3.99 9.36
C TYR A 121 1.60 -5.21 10.24
N TYR A 122 1.92 -6.37 9.66
CA TYR A 122 1.94 -7.60 10.44
C TYR A 122 3.18 -7.64 11.33
N THR A 123 2.98 -7.98 12.60
CA THR A 123 4.06 -8.29 13.52
C THR A 123 3.57 -9.32 14.52
N PRO A 124 4.31 -10.39 14.79
CA PRO A 124 3.96 -11.33 15.85
C PRO A 124 3.85 -10.60 17.19
N ILE A 125 2.79 -10.86 17.96
CA ILE A 125 2.43 -10.18 19.20
C ILE A 125 3.63 -10.03 20.17
N GLY A 126 4.50 -11.06 20.27
CA GLY A 126 5.69 -11.00 21.10
C GLY A 126 6.73 -9.96 20.68
N LYS A 127 6.83 -9.65 19.37
CA LYS A 127 7.73 -8.59 18.86
C LYS A 127 7.11 -7.20 19.02
N VAL A 128 5.78 -7.10 18.98
CA VAL A 128 5.06 -5.85 19.29
C VAL A 128 5.28 -5.46 20.75
N VAL A 129 5.12 -6.41 21.67
CA VAL A 129 5.34 -6.14 23.12
C VAL A 129 6.78 -5.73 23.38
N SER A 130 7.78 -6.33 22.72
CA SER A 130 9.18 -5.95 22.88
C SER A 130 9.52 -4.64 22.17
N PHE A 131 8.93 -4.38 21.00
CA PHE A 131 9.08 -3.12 20.28
C PHE A 131 8.38 -1.98 21.05
N LEU A 132 7.19 -2.20 21.53
CA LEU A 132 6.44 -1.29 22.37
C LEU A 132 7.17 -1.05 23.70
N ARG A 133 7.66 -2.05 24.41
CA ARG A 133 8.47 -1.86 25.64
C ARG A 133 9.73 -1.04 25.41
N ARG A 134 10.33 -1.12 24.24
CA ARG A 134 11.55 -0.39 23.90
C ARG A 134 11.28 1.04 23.41
N HIS A 135 10.04 1.33 22.94
CA HIS A 135 9.65 2.59 22.30
C HIS A 135 8.31 3.17 22.82
N ILE A 136 7.67 2.48 23.79
CA ILE A 136 6.32 2.82 24.32
C ILE A 136 6.20 4.21 24.94
N LEU A 137 7.29 4.90 25.17
CA LEU A 137 7.17 6.23 25.77
C LEU A 137 6.95 7.36 24.75
N THR A 138 6.98 7.11 23.41
CA THR A 138 6.99 8.26 22.49
C THR A 138 6.36 8.07 21.08
N VAL A 139 6.04 6.88 20.60
CA VAL A 139 5.57 6.76 19.20
C VAL A 139 4.11 6.34 19.13
N ARG A 140 3.24 7.31 18.82
CA ARG A 140 1.80 7.15 18.69
C ARG A 140 1.40 6.46 17.38
N PHE A 141 2.23 6.59 16.34
CA PHE A 141 1.97 6.11 14.98
C PHE A 141 3.18 5.34 14.44
N ILE A 142 2.96 4.50 13.42
CA ILE A 142 4.01 3.71 12.76
C ILE A 142 4.30 4.18 11.32
N SER A 143 3.33 4.79 10.64
CA SER A 143 3.53 5.34 9.31
C SER A 143 4.17 6.72 9.38
N LEU A 144 5.03 7.03 8.41
CA LEU A 144 5.63 8.34 8.30
C LEU A 144 4.59 9.44 8.07
N VAL A 145 3.50 9.14 7.39
CA VAL A 145 2.40 10.09 7.15
C VAL A 145 1.80 10.56 8.47
N ASN A 146 1.38 9.64 9.34
CA ASN A 146 0.78 9.98 10.63
C ASN A 146 1.79 10.59 11.60
N LEU A 147 3.04 10.12 11.57
CA LEU A 147 4.14 10.67 12.40
C LEU A 147 4.44 12.13 12.05
N ILE A 148 4.51 12.47 10.76
CA ILE A 148 4.79 13.84 10.31
C ILE A 148 3.60 14.75 10.59
N ALA A 149 2.37 14.24 10.38
CA ALA A 149 1.15 14.99 10.65
C ALA A 149 0.81 15.13 12.15
N ASP A 150 1.47 14.34 13.02
CA ASP A 150 1.16 14.20 14.45
C ASP A 150 -0.33 13.89 14.73
N ARG A 151 -1.00 13.23 13.78
CA ARG A 151 -2.40 12.80 13.86
C ARG A 151 -2.66 11.62 12.93
N GLU A 152 -3.78 10.90 13.15
CA GLU A 152 -4.23 9.87 12.22
C GLU A 152 -4.77 10.53 10.94
N VAL A 153 -3.98 10.48 9.88
CA VAL A 153 -4.35 10.87 8.51
C VAL A 153 -4.75 9.63 7.72
N VAL A 154 -4.01 8.54 7.92
CA VAL A 154 -4.24 7.24 7.29
C VAL A 154 -4.48 6.18 8.36
N LYS A 155 -5.37 5.24 8.08
CA LYS A 155 -5.64 4.12 9.00
C LYS A 155 -4.45 3.18 9.07
N GLU A 156 -4.00 2.89 10.28
CA GLU A 156 -2.95 1.91 10.55
C GLU A 156 -3.55 0.63 11.12
N LEU A 157 -3.46 -0.46 10.37
CA LEU A 157 -3.84 -1.79 10.81
C LEU A 157 -2.57 -2.55 11.23
N VAL A 158 -2.43 -2.78 12.52
CA VAL A 158 -1.19 -3.32 13.12
C VAL A 158 -1.49 -4.58 13.90
N ALA A 159 -0.64 -5.58 13.76
CA ALA A 159 -0.70 -6.83 14.52
C ALA A 159 -2.09 -7.48 14.48
N ASP A 160 -2.79 -7.51 15.61
CA ASP A 160 -4.12 -8.11 15.78
C ASP A 160 -5.24 -7.37 15.04
N THR A 161 -5.04 -6.09 14.71
CA THR A 161 -5.99 -5.31 13.90
C THR A 161 -5.76 -5.49 12.40
N MET A 162 -4.60 -5.99 11.97
CA MET A 162 -4.31 -6.31 10.57
C MET A 162 -5.00 -7.61 10.17
N THR A 163 -6.29 -7.54 9.92
CA THR A 163 -7.11 -8.66 9.46
C THR A 163 -7.66 -8.39 8.07
N VAL A 164 -7.94 -9.46 7.32
CA VAL A 164 -8.61 -9.35 6.00
C VAL A 164 -9.88 -8.52 6.09
N LYS A 165 -10.70 -8.77 7.12
CA LYS A 165 -11.95 -8.04 7.34
C LYS A 165 -11.74 -6.54 7.56
N ASN A 166 -10.77 -6.17 8.38
CA ASN A 166 -10.48 -4.76 8.66
C ASN A 166 -9.91 -4.05 7.44
N MET A 167 -9.03 -4.70 6.67
CA MET A 167 -8.53 -4.18 5.41
C MET A 167 -9.67 -3.98 4.39
N GLN A 168 -10.60 -4.94 4.27
CA GLN A 168 -11.77 -4.81 3.39
C GLN A 168 -12.68 -3.66 3.81
N ASN A 169 -12.95 -3.52 5.11
CA ASN A 169 -13.78 -2.43 5.62
C ASN A 169 -13.17 -1.07 5.33
N GLU A 170 -11.85 -0.95 5.52
CA GLU A 170 -11.15 0.31 5.29
C GLU A 170 -11.04 0.64 3.80
N LEU A 171 -10.74 -0.36 2.94
CA LEU A 171 -10.79 -0.17 1.49
C LEU A 171 -12.18 0.28 1.03
N ARG A 172 -13.24 -0.36 1.54
CA ARG A 172 -14.61 0.03 1.22
C ARG A 172 -14.91 1.46 1.64
N ASN A 173 -14.48 1.84 2.85
CA ASN A 173 -14.65 3.18 3.35
C ASN A 173 -13.96 4.23 2.46
N ILE A 174 -12.73 3.96 2.02
CA ILE A 174 -12.00 4.83 1.08
C ILE A 174 -12.71 4.90 -0.29
N ILE A 175 -13.17 3.77 -0.80
CA ILE A 175 -13.76 3.65 -2.14
C ILE A 175 -15.16 4.29 -2.20
N GLU A 176 -16.00 4.00 -1.21
CA GLU A 176 -17.42 4.36 -1.24
C GLU A 176 -17.73 5.69 -0.54
N ASN A 177 -16.89 6.14 0.40
CA ASN A 177 -17.09 7.38 1.15
C ASN A 177 -16.16 8.49 0.65
N GLU A 178 -16.67 9.32 -0.23
CA GLU A 178 -15.92 10.44 -0.81
C GLU A 178 -15.44 11.45 0.23
N ALA A 179 -16.24 11.76 1.24
CA ALA A 179 -15.86 12.70 2.30
C ALA A 179 -14.66 12.18 3.09
N TYR A 180 -14.68 10.89 3.46
CA TYR A 180 -13.56 10.24 4.14
C TYR A 180 -12.28 10.24 3.30
N ARG A 181 -12.40 9.88 2.03
CA ARG A 181 -11.28 9.91 1.09
C ARG A 181 -10.69 11.32 0.92
N ASN A 182 -11.55 12.33 0.79
CA ASN A 182 -11.12 13.72 0.63
C ASN A 182 -10.46 14.26 1.91
N GLU A 183 -10.93 13.86 3.09
CA GLU A 183 -10.29 14.20 4.36
C GLU A 183 -8.87 13.60 4.44
N MET A 184 -8.70 12.34 4.07
CA MET A 184 -7.38 11.70 3.98
C MET A 184 -6.46 12.45 3.02
N LEU A 185 -6.93 12.74 1.80
CA LEU A 185 -6.15 13.46 0.79
C LEU A 185 -5.81 14.90 1.20
N SER A 186 -6.66 15.56 1.98
CA SER A 186 -6.33 16.91 2.51
C SER A 186 -5.32 16.86 3.66
N GLY A 187 -5.13 15.71 4.25
CA GLY A 187 -4.11 15.46 5.27
C GLY A 187 -2.71 15.20 4.72
N TYR A 188 -2.60 14.95 3.40
CA TYR A 188 -1.32 14.73 2.71
C TYR A 188 -0.66 16.07 2.36
#